data_6768648973e76a87b3a3d82cb5d1ad8c
#
_entry.id   6768648973e76a87b3a3d82cb5d1ad8c
#
_cell.length_a   1.000
_cell.length_b   1.000
_cell.length_c   1.000
_cell.angle_alpha   90.00
_cell.angle_beta   90.00
_cell.angle_gamma   90.00
#
_symmetry.space_group_name_H-M   'P 1'
#
loop_
_entity.id
_entity.type
_entity.pdbx_description
1 polymer ?
#
loop_
_entity_poly.entity_id
_entity_poly.type
_entity_poly.pdbx_seq_one_letter_code
_entity_poly.pdbx_strand_id
1 'polypeptide(L)'
;SHFADGIEVQTQNVPIPAGQTVDFTANALPAGVSRVRLQLHDDDVLPADDSAELTLARDSDLAQRILLVSDTPLVLQRALSALPGAQVTTVSTTEQLSGEVEGGPFDLLVFEDYTPVSAADITAPALFVHPPIDGLLPATGVMTNATVQHTRSDDPLLEGVDLTGMEFGETPVHALGPNDAEVVAGESGPLIYRGIVPGGSEPMV
;
A
#
# COMPACT_ATOMS: atom_id res chain seq x y z
N SER A 1 -19.44 -20.24 -15.38
CA SER A 1 -18.38 -21.16 -14.90
C SER A 1 -17.15 -20.37 -14.44
N HIS A 2 -16.48 -20.84 -13.40
CA HIS A 2 -15.22 -20.31 -12.90
C HIS A 2 -14.10 -21.30 -13.14
N PHE A 3 -12.99 -20.82 -13.67
CA PHE A 3 -11.80 -21.62 -13.95
C PHE A 3 -10.61 -21.08 -13.16
N ALA A 4 -9.83 -21.97 -12.58
CA ALA A 4 -8.56 -21.69 -11.93
C ALA A 4 -7.45 -22.39 -12.72
N ASP A 5 -6.50 -21.65 -13.27
CA ASP A 5 -5.43 -22.14 -14.16
C ASP A 5 -5.94 -23.07 -15.28
N GLY A 6 -7.11 -22.74 -15.83
CA GLY A 6 -7.75 -23.50 -16.91
C GLY A 6 -8.58 -24.71 -16.46
N ILE A 7 -8.66 -25.00 -15.16
CA ILE A 7 -9.47 -26.07 -14.60
C ILE A 7 -10.78 -25.47 -14.07
N GLU A 8 -11.91 -26.01 -14.47
CA GLU A 8 -13.20 -25.58 -13.92
C GLU A 8 -13.31 -25.95 -12.44
N VAL A 9 -13.47 -24.92 -11.59
CA VAL A 9 -13.55 -25.09 -10.13
C VAL A 9 -14.96 -24.92 -9.59
N GLN A 10 -15.79 -24.17 -10.32
CA GLN A 10 -17.16 -23.93 -9.92
C GLN A 10 -18.06 -23.59 -11.13
N THR A 11 -19.26 -24.15 -11.16
CA THR A 11 -20.35 -23.70 -12.03
C THR A 11 -21.54 -23.32 -11.17
N GLN A 12 -22.12 -22.16 -11.43
CA GLN A 12 -23.30 -21.67 -10.75
C GLN A 12 -24.30 -21.12 -11.76
N ASN A 13 -25.57 -21.46 -11.59
CA ASN A 13 -26.64 -20.88 -12.41
C ASN A 13 -27.19 -19.64 -11.68
N VAL A 14 -26.92 -18.46 -12.22
CA VAL A 14 -27.34 -17.17 -11.64
C VAL A 14 -28.27 -16.49 -12.63
N PRO A 15 -29.57 -16.35 -12.34
CA PRO A 15 -30.49 -15.60 -13.19
C PRO A 15 -30.16 -14.10 -13.10
N ILE A 16 -29.85 -13.47 -14.23
CA ILE A 16 -29.61 -12.03 -14.32
C ILE A 16 -30.76 -11.41 -15.11
N PRO A 17 -31.70 -10.69 -14.44
CA PRO A 17 -32.78 -9.99 -15.15
C PRO A 17 -32.22 -8.86 -16.04
N ALA A 18 -32.87 -8.62 -17.17
CA ALA A 18 -32.46 -7.56 -18.10
C ALA A 18 -32.31 -6.20 -17.42
N GLY A 19 -31.16 -5.55 -17.62
CA GLY A 19 -30.87 -4.23 -17.05
C GLY A 19 -30.49 -4.24 -15.55
N GLN A 20 -30.26 -5.41 -14.96
CA GLN A 20 -29.80 -5.53 -13.58
C GLN A 20 -28.37 -6.04 -13.50
N THR A 21 -27.66 -5.62 -12.45
CA THR A 21 -26.37 -6.18 -12.05
C THR A 21 -26.59 -7.11 -10.87
N VAL A 22 -25.94 -8.26 -10.89
CA VAL A 22 -25.99 -9.25 -9.81
C VAL A 22 -24.59 -9.53 -9.35
N ASP A 23 -24.32 -9.30 -8.07
CA ASP A 23 -23.07 -9.66 -7.42
C ASP A 23 -23.13 -11.11 -6.95
N PHE A 24 -22.03 -11.82 -7.13
CA PHE A 24 -21.89 -13.17 -6.59
C PHE A 24 -20.48 -13.37 -6.04
N THR A 25 -20.37 -14.22 -5.03
CA THR A 25 -19.10 -14.58 -4.42
C THR A 25 -18.72 -15.99 -4.83
N ALA A 26 -17.55 -16.15 -5.40
CA ALA A 26 -16.98 -17.46 -5.67
C ALA A 26 -16.50 -18.13 -4.36
N ASN A 27 -16.49 -19.46 -4.34
CA ASN A 27 -15.86 -20.22 -3.27
C ASN A 27 -14.35 -19.91 -3.20
N ALA A 28 -13.73 -20.21 -2.06
CA ALA A 28 -12.29 -20.07 -1.91
C ALA A 28 -11.53 -20.77 -3.04
N LEU A 29 -10.60 -20.04 -3.67
CA LEU A 29 -9.76 -20.59 -4.71
C LEU A 29 -8.74 -21.59 -4.12
N PRO A 30 -8.33 -22.61 -4.88
CA PRO A 30 -7.23 -23.46 -4.48
C PRO A 30 -5.95 -22.66 -4.26
N ALA A 31 -5.11 -23.08 -3.32
CA ALA A 31 -3.81 -22.45 -3.09
C ALA A 31 -2.92 -22.55 -4.35
N GLY A 32 -2.18 -21.48 -4.64
CA GLY A 32 -1.24 -21.44 -5.77
C GLY A 32 -1.87 -21.14 -7.14
N VAL A 33 -3.16 -20.79 -7.19
CA VAL A 33 -3.82 -20.36 -8.44
C VAL A 33 -3.21 -19.03 -8.90
N SER A 34 -2.80 -18.97 -10.16
CA SER A 34 -2.21 -17.76 -10.76
C SER A 34 -3.16 -17.02 -11.71
N ARG A 35 -4.22 -17.69 -12.15
CA ARG A 35 -5.16 -17.11 -13.11
C ARG A 35 -6.57 -17.58 -12.81
N VAL A 36 -7.50 -16.65 -12.76
CA VAL A 36 -8.94 -16.91 -12.62
C VAL A 36 -9.65 -16.40 -13.85
N ARG A 37 -10.44 -17.25 -14.47
CA ARG A 37 -11.30 -16.88 -15.59
C ARG A 37 -12.76 -17.11 -15.19
N LEU A 38 -13.56 -16.11 -15.41
CA LEU A 38 -15.02 -16.16 -15.38
C LEU A 38 -15.52 -16.35 -16.81
N GLN A 39 -16.45 -17.28 -17.00
CA GLN A 39 -17.10 -17.46 -18.28
C GLN A 39 -18.61 -17.52 -18.08
N LEU A 40 -19.31 -16.66 -18.78
CA LEU A 40 -20.76 -16.73 -18.94
C LEU A 40 -21.09 -17.77 -20.02
N HIS A 41 -22.19 -18.45 -19.87
CA HIS A 41 -22.74 -19.36 -20.88
C HIS A 41 -24.10 -18.79 -21.24
N ASP A 42 -24.11 -17.85 -22.15
CA ASP A 42 -25.32 -17.28 -22.72
C ASP A 42 -25.23 -17.38 -24.25
N ASP A 43 -26.37 -17.62 -24.90
CA ASP A 43 -26.49 -17.67 -26.37
C ASP A 43 -26.80 -16.25 -26.91
N ASP A 44 -26.02 -15.26 -26.50
CA ASP A 44 -26.22 -13.91 -27.00
C ASP A 44 -25.41 -13.61 -28.28
N VAL A 45 -25.59 -12.42 -28.82
CA VAL A 45 -24.99 -11.97 -30.08
C VAL A 45 -23.57 -11.48 -29.96
N LEU A 46 -23.00 -11.37 -28.73
CA LEU A 46 -21.69 -10.75 -28.48
C LEU A 46 -20.78 -11.64 -27.60
N PRO A 47 -20.25 -12.75 -28.14
CA PRO A 47 -19.42 -13.67 -27.37
C PRO A 47 -18.15 -13.07 -26.77
N ALA A 48 -17.81 -11.83 -27.14
CA ALA A 48 -16.59 -11.16 -26.68
C ALA A 48 -16.65 -10.69 -25.23
N ASP A 49 -17.85 -10.49 -24.66
CA ASP A 49 -18.07 -10.08 -23.28
C ASP A 49 -18.46 -11.24 -22.34
N ASP A 50 -18.53 -12.45 -22.88
CA ASP A 50 -18.83 -13.67 -22.10
C ASP A 50 -17.71 -14.10 -21.16
N SER A 51 -16.54 -13.50 -21.21
CA SER A 51 -15.43 -13.92 -20.37
C SER A 51 -14.62 -12.77 -19.81
N ALA A 52 -14.27 -12.89 -18.54
CA ALA A 52 -13.32 -12.03 -17.87
C ALA A 52 -12.20 -12.86 -17.26
N GLU A 53 -10.96 -12.37 -17.35
CA GLU A 53 -9.80 -13.05 -16.81
C GLU A 53 -9.06 -12.10 -15.84
N LEU A 54 -8.69 -12.65 -14.67
CA LEU A 54 -7.89 -11.99 -13.67
C LEU A 54 -6.62 -12.83 -13.42
N THR A 55 -5.47 -12.19 -13.57
CA THR A 55 -4.20 -12.79 -13.14
C THR A 55 -3.97 -12.46 -11.68
N LEU A 56 -3.79 -13.48 -10.86
CA LEU A 56 -3.44 -13.35 -9.46
C LEU A 56 -1.91 -13.40 -9.34
N ALA A 57 -1.34 -12.47 -8.60
CA ALA A 57 0.07 -12.60 -8.23
C ALA A 57 0.26 -13.87 -7.39
N ARG A 58 1.30 -14.65 -7.67
CA ARG A 58 1.65 -15.79 -6.79
C ARG A 58 2.28 -15.26 -5.52
N ASP A 59 2.11 -15.98 -4.41
CA ASP A 59 2.77 -15.62 -3.15
C ASP A 59 4.29 -15.45 -3.29
N SER A 60 4.92 -16.21 -4.20
CA SER A 60 6.35 -16.07 -4.52
C SER A 60 6.69 -14.82 -5.34
N ASP A 61 5.73 -14.31 -6.11
CA ASP A 61 5.88 -13.07 -6.91
C ASP A 61 5.52 -11.84 -6.08
N LEU A 62 4.88 -12.05 -4.92
CA LEU A 62 4.56 -11.04 -3.91
C LEU A 62 5.62 -10.95 -2.81
N ALA A 63 6.73 -11.69 -2.92
CA ALA A 63 7.83 -11.57 -1.97
C ALA A 63 8.38 -10.15 -2.03
N GLN A 64 7.92 -9.29 -1.12
CA GLN A 64 8.40 -7.93 -0.97
C GLN A 64 9.49 -7.89 0.09
N ARG A 65 10.67 -7.42 -0.30
CA ARG A 65 11.78 -7.19 0.61
C ARG A 65 11.66 -5.78 1.17
N ILE A 66 11.37 -5.70 2.45
CA ILE A 66 11.12 -4.44 3.14
C ILE A 66 12.27 -4.17 4.10
N LEU A 67 12.89 -2.99 3.98
CA LEU A 67 13.81 -2.48 5.00
C LEU A 67 13.03 -1.60 5.96
N LEU A 68 13.04 -1.91 7.24
CA LEU A 68 12.53 -1.08 8.31
C LEU A 68 13.70 -0.48 9.11
N VAL A 69 13.82 0.83 9.04
CA VAL A 69 14.79 1.61 9.84
C VAL A 69 14.06 2.22 11.02
N SER A 70 14.32 1.72 12.22
CA SER A 70 13.65 2.16 13.46
C SER A 70 14.45 1.75 14.69
N ASP A 71 14.48 2.62 15.69
CA ASP A 71 15.00 2.31 17.03
C ASP A 71 13.92 1.71 17.95
N THR A 72 12.62 1.73 17.53
CA THR A 72 11.47 1.18 18.26
C THR A 72 10.58 0.28 17.37
N PRO A 73 11.13 -0.69 16.64
CA PRO A 73 10.49 -1.31 15.48
C PRO A 73 9.27 -2.19 15.75
N LEU A 74 8.99 -2.53 17.01
CA LEU A 74 8.09 -3.64 17.37
C LEU A 74 6.70 -3.58 16.72
N VAL A 75 6.09 -2.39 16.65
CA VAL A 75 4.73 -2.21 16.11
C VAL A 75 4.74 -2.33 14.60
N LEU A 76 5.59 -1.54 13.92
CA LEU A 76 5.69 -1.56 12.46
C LEU A 76 6.22 -2.89 11.95
N GLN A 77 7.21 -3.49 12.61
CA GLN A 77 7.73 -4.79 12.23
C GLN A 77 6.62 -5.85 12.23
N ARG A 78 5.76 -5.87 13.26
CA ARG A 78 4.62 -6.79 13.32
C ARG A 78 3.60 -6.52 12.22
N ALA A 79 3.26 -5.26 11.99
CA ALA A 79 2.32 -4.87 10.94
C ALA A 79 2.84 -5.26 9.56
N LEU A 80 4.09 -4.92 9.23
CA LEU A 80 4.71 -5.27 7.95
C LEU A 80 4.88 -6.79 7.76
N SER A 81 5.23 -7.52 8.83
CA SER A 81 5.37 -8.98 8.77
C SER A 81 4.02 -9.71 8.63
N ALA A 82 2.90 -9.02 8.86
CA ALA A 82 1.57 -9.57 8.60
C ALA A 82 1.15 -9.48 7.11
N LEU A 83 1.88 -8.72 6.30
CA LEU A 83 1.64 -8.64 4.87
C LEU A 83 2.04 -9.96 4.18
N PRO A 84 1.20 -10.51 3.31
CA PRO A 84 1.51 -11.73 2.57
C PRO A 84 2.81 -11.59 1.78
N GLY A 85 3.73 -12.53 1.95
CA GLY A 85 5.01 -12.55 1.23
C GLY A 85 6.06 -11.54 1.69
N ALA A 86 5.79 -10.69 2.69
CA ALA A 86 6.75 -9.70 3.17
C ALA A 86 7.96 -10.36 3.87
N GLN A 87 9.15 -9.90 3.49
CA GLN A 87 10.42 -10.23 4.13
C GLN A 87 10.99 -8.94 4.74
N VAL A 88 10.79 -8.76 6.04
CA VAL A 88 11.17 -7.53 6.74
C VAL A 88 12.56 -7.68 7.34
N THR A 89 13.49 -6.84 6.88
CA THR A 89 14.80 -6.63 7.51
C THR A 89 14.72 -5.39 8.37
N THR A 90 15.02 -5.50 9.65
CA THR A 90 14.98 -4.37 10.58
C THR A 90 16.39 -3.97 10.98
N VAL A 91 16.68 -2.69 10.91
CA VAL A 91 17.96 -2.10 11.33
C VAL A 91 17.71 -0.87 12.20
N SER A 92 18.64 -0.56 13.09
CA SER A 92 18.63 0.69 13.85
C SER A 92 19.04 1.87 12.98
N THR A 93 18.73 3.08 13.43
CA THR A 93 19.18 4.32 12.76
C THR A 93 20.71 4.41 12.69
N THR A 94 21.42 3.90 13.70
CA THR A 94 22.89 3.87 13.73
C THR A 94 23.47 2.92 12.67
N GLU A 95 22.86 1.74 12.49
CA GLU A 95 23.28 0.78 11.45
C GLU A 95 23.05 1.35 10.05
N GLN A 96 21.93 2.03 9.84
CA GLN A 96 21.65 2.71 8.57
C GLN A 96 22.70 3.79 8.26
N LEU A 97 23.08 4.61 9.25
CA LEU A 97 24.09 5.66 9.10
C LEU A 97 25.48 5.09 8.80
N SER A 98 25.80 3.90 9.30
CA SER A 98 27.10 3.24 9.02
C SER A 98 27.18 2.65 7.62
N GLY A 99 26.06 2.52 6.92
CA GLY A 99 26.01 1.87 5.60
C GLY A 99 26.16 0.34 5.65
N GLU A 100 26.06 -0.26 6.83
CA GLU A 100 26.25 -1.71 7.06
C GLU A 100 24.98 -2.52 6.83
N VAL A 101 24.00 -1.99 6.09
CA VAL A 101 22.74 -2.68 5.83
C VAL A 101 22.96 -3.81 4.81
N GLU A 102 22.96 -5.04 5.30
CA GLU A 102 23.01 -6.22 4.45
C GLU A 102 21.63 -6.55 3.87
N GLY A 103 21.61 -7.13 2.69
CA GLY A 103 20.40 -7.75 2.15
C GLY A 103 19.69 -6.98 1.04
N GLY A 104 20.17 -5.84 0.54
CA GLY A 104 19.57 -5.14 -0.62
C GLY A 104 19.63 -5.93 -1.93
N PRO A 105 18.91 -5.54 -2.99
CA PRO A 105 17.97 -4.41 -3.04
C PRO A 105 16.66 -4.68 -2.30
N PHE A 106 16.00 -3.63 -1.83
CA PHE A 106 14.68 -3.66 -1.18
C PHE A 106 13.63 -3.11 -2.15
N ASP A 107 12.38 -3.59 -2.01
CA ASP A 107 11.24 -3.15 -2.81
C ASP A 107 10.50 -1.98 -2.13
N LEU A 108 10.65 -1.87 -0.80
CA LEU A 108 10.10 -0.80 0.02
C LEU A 108 11.06 -0.44 1.15
N LEU A 109 11.25 0.85 1.37
CA LEU A 109 11.96 1.38 2.54
C LEU A 109 10.94 1.98 3.50
N VAL A 110 11.05 1.65 4.78
CA VAL A 110 10.19 2.21 5.84
C VAL A 110 11.06 2.86 6.89
N PHE A 111 10.84 4.14 7.12
CA PHE A 111 11.58 4.95 8.08
C PHE A 111 10.64 5.41 9.19
N GLU A 112 10.93 5.06 10.44
CA GLU A 112 10.19 5.48 11.63
C GLU A 112 11.06 6.40 12.47
N ASP A 113 10.55 7.60 12.79
CA ASP A 113 11.26 8.65 13.53
C ASP A 113 12.63 9.01 12.94
N TYR A 114 12.82 8.77 11.65
CA TYR A 114 14.09 8.93 10.96
C TYR A 114 13.89 9.37 9.51
N THR A 115 14.84 10.13 8.98
CA THR A 115 15.00 10.35 7.53
C THR A 115 16.45 10.19 7.14
N PRO A 116 16.76 9.65 5.95
CA PRO A 116 18.11 9.66 5.41
C PRO A 116 18.67 11.09 5.29
N VAL A 117 19.98 11.21 5.30
CA VAL A 117 20.66 12.51 5.14
C VAL A 117 20.52 13.04 3.71
N SER A 118 20.42 12.14 2.74
CA SER A 118 20.34 12.48 1.32
C SER A 118 19.20 11.71 0.63
N ALA A 119 18.50 12.37 -0.28
CA ALA A 119 17.55 11.72 -1.18
C ALA A 119 18.19 10.62 -2.04
N ALA A 120 19.50 10.70 -2.29
CA ALA A 120 20.23 9.67 -3.03
C ALA A 120 20.34 8.33 -2.29
N ASP A 121 20.10 8.33 -0.97
CA ASP A 121 20.11 7.11 -0.16
C ASP A 121 18.76 6.35 -0.26
N ILE A 122 17.75 6.97 -0.90
CA ILE A 122 16.43 6.39 -1.13
C ILE A 122 16.42 5.74 -2.50
N THR A 123 16.62 4.45 -2.53
CA THR A 123 16.81 3.65 -3.76
C THR A 123 15.59 2.85 -4.17
N ALA A 124 14.49 2.97 -3.42
CA ALA A 124 13.20 2.33 -3.66
C ALA A 124 12.06 3.22 -3.13
N PRO A 125 10.80 2.94 -3.46
CA PRO A 125 9.66 3.61 -2.82
C PRO A 125 9.79 3.63 -1.31
N ALA A 126 9.47 4.76 -0.68
CA ALA A 126 9.69 4.96 0.76
C ALA A 126 8.42 5.36 1.49
N LEU A 127 8.22 4.79 2.66
CA LEU A 127 7.21 5.17 3.65
C LEU A 127 7.92 5.84 4.84
N PHE A 128 7.52 7.06 5.15
CA PHE A 128 8.00 7.80 6.31
C PHE A 128 6.90 7.84 7.37
N VAL A 129 7.19 7.33 8.55
CA VAL A 129 6.29 7.33 9.70
C VAL A 129 6.87 8.28 10.74
N HIS A 130 6.16 9.36 11.02
CA HIS A 130 6.55 10.39 11.98
C HIS A 130 7.98 10.94 11.73
N PRO A 131 8.28 11.43 10.50
CA PRO A 131 9.61 11.92 10.17
C PRO A 131 10.02 13.09 11.07
N PRO A 132 11.31 13.23 11.44
CA PRO A 132 11.77 14.32 12.29
C PRO A 132 11.58 15.68 11.61
N ILE A 133 11.36 16.74 12.43
CA ILE A 133 11.07 18.10 11.96
C ILE A 133 12.20 18.66 11.08
N ASP A 134 13.45 18.36 11.44
CA ASP A 134 14.67 18.86 10.79
C ASP A 134 15.30 17.78 9.89
N GLY A 135 14.48 17.09 9.10
CA GLY A 135 14.94 16.00 8.24
C GLY A 135 14.92 16.33 6.74
N LEU A 136 15.02 15.29 5.94
CA LEU A 136 14.87 15.36 4.47
C LEU A 136 13.51 15.92 4.05
N LEU A 137 12.48 15.71 4.89
CA LEU A 137 11.13 16.21 4.72
C LEU A 137 10.90 17.33 5.77
N PRO A 138 11.27 18.59 5.49
CA PRO A 138 11.19 19.64 6.49
C PRO A 138 9.74 19.96 6.87
N ALA A 139 9.47 19.96 8.17
CA ALA A 139 8.17 20.35 8.68
C ALA A 139 8.07 21.89 8.82
N THR A 140 6.89 22.42 8.57
CA THR A 140 6.56 23.85 8.74
C THR A 140 5.99 24.15 10.12
N GLY A 141 5.64 23.11 10.89
CA GLY A 141 5.06 23.21 12.22
C GLY A 141 4.75 21.83 12.79
N VAL A 142 4.03 21.83 13.90
CA VAL A 142 3.58 20.62 14.61
C VAL A 142 2.10 20.77 14.95
N MET A 143 1.32 19.74 14.71
CA MET A 143 -0.05 19.57 15.22
C MET A 143 -0.03 18.68 16.46
N THR A 144 -0.93 18.92 17.39
CA THR A 144 -1.16 18.06 18.55
C THR A 144 -2.61 17.61 18.59
N ASN A 145 -2.86 16.33 18.87
CA ASN A 145 -4.20 15.74 18.91
C ASN A 145 -5.00 16.00 17.63
N ALA A 146 -4.33 15.88 16.49
CA ALA A 146 -4.97 16.11 15.19
C ALA A 146 -6.05 15.05 14.91
N THR A 147 -7.20 15.51 14.46
CA THR A 147 -8.29 14.64 14.01
C THR A 147 -8.39 14.65 12.49
N VAL A 148 -8.88 13.55 11.93
CA VAL A 148 -9.12 13.45 10.49
C VAL A 148 -10.29 14.36 10.10
N GLN A 149 -10.04 15.31 9.21
CA GLN A 149 -11.05 16.24 8.69
C GLN A 149 -11.54 15.83 7.32
N HIS A 150 -10.65 15.30 6.49
CA HIS A 150 -10.98 14.87 5.14
C HIS A 150 -10.12 13.67 4.74
N THR A 151 -10.72 12.76 3.95
CA THR A 151 -10.04 11.63 3.34
C THR A 151 -10.34 11.57 1.84
N ARG A 152 -9.32 11.25 1.05
CA ARG A 152 -9.52 10.92 -0.36
C ARG A 152 -9.88 9.43 -0.45
N SER A 153 -11.18 9.13 -0.34
CA SER A 153 -11.69 7.75 -0.25
C SER A 153 -11.44 6.89 -1.50
N ASP A 154 -11.11 7.50 -2.63
CA ASP A 154 -10.74 6.84 -3.88
C ASP A 154 -9.23 6.56 -3.99
N ASP A 155 -8.44 6.95 -3.01
CA ASP A 155 -7.00 6.68 -3.01
C ASP A 155 -6.72 5.21 -2.62
N PRO A 156 -5.94 4.46 -3.43
CA PRO A 156 -5.62 3.06 -3.14
C PRO A 156 -4.96 2.81 -1.78
N LEU A 157 -4.28 3.80 -1.20
CA LEU A 157 -3.68 3.69 0.14
C LEU A 157 -4.73 3.55 1.25
N LEU A 158 -5.97 3.95 1.01
CA LEU A 158 -7.06 3.88 1.98
C LEU A 158 -8.04 2.72 1.70
N GLU A 159 -7.75 1.86 0.73
CA GLU A 159 -8.61 0.72 0.44
C GLU A 159 -8.71 -0.22 1.66
N GLY A 160 -9.93 -0.36 2.20
CA GLY A 160 -10.19 -1.17 3.40
C GLY A 160 -9.74 -0.54 4.73
N VAL A 161 -9.28 0.73 4.72
CA VAL A 161 -8.85 1.45 5.93
C VAL A 161 -9.97 2.35 6.44
N ASP A 162 -10.40 2.16 7.68
CA ASP A 162 -11.33 3.05 8.38
C ASP A 162 -10.55 3.94 9.37
N LEU A 163 -10.54 5.23 9.09
CA LEU A 163 -9.89 6.25 9.91
C LEU A 163 -10.87 7.01 10.81
N THR A 164 -12.13 6.57 10.88
CA THR A 164 -13.16 7.25 11.67
C THR A 164 -12.82 7.27 13.15
N GLY A 165 -12.76 8.46 13.73
CA GLY A 165 -12.46 8.65 15.15
C GLY A 165 -10.98 8.43 15.54
N MET A 166 -10.08 8.30 14.57
CA MET A 166 -8.65 8.28 14.86
C MET A 166 -8.17 9.67 15.28
N GLU A 167 -7.35 9.68 16.32
CA GLU A 167 -6.61 10.86 16.78
C GLU A 167 -5.12 10.62 16.60
N PHE A 168 -4.44 11.59 16.02
CA PHE A 168 -3.00 11.59 15.85
C PHE A 168 -2.39 12.45 16.96
N GLY A 169 -1.40 11.94 17.66
CA GLY A 169 -0.71 12.65 18.73
C GLY A 169 0.03 13.90 18.24
N GLU A 170 1.27 14.04 18.62
CA GLU A 170 2.14 15.06 18.05
C GLU A 170 2.55 14.66 16.64
N THR A 171 2.25 15.49 15.66
CA THR A 171 2.44 15.18 14.23
C THR A 171 3.09 16.36 13.52
N PRO A 172 4.25 16.17 12.84
CA PRO A 172 4.85 17.19 12.00
C PRO A 172 3.92 17.62 10.86
N VAL A 173 3.85 18.91 10.58
CA VAL A 173 3.09 19.47 9.45
C VAL A 173 4.05 19.72 8.31
N HIS A 174 3.84 19.08 7.18
CA HIS A 174 4.64 19.25 5.98
C HIS A 174 3.92 20.13 4.95
N ALA A 175 4.66 21.00 4.29
CA ALA A 175 4.14 21.72 3.14
C ALA A 175 4.15 20.82 1.92
N LEU A 176 2.99 20.69 1.27
CA LEU A 176 2.88 19.92 0.04
C LEU A 176 3.54 20.64 -1.12
N GLY A 177 4.35 19.94 -1.87
CA GLY A 177 4.89 20.39 -3.15
C GLY A 177 3.88 20.27 -4.29
N PRO A 178 4.22 20.76 -5.49
CA PRO A 178 3.30 20.78 -6.63
C PRO A 178 2.92 19.38 -7.17
N ASN A 179 3.72 18.37 -6.83
CA ASN A 179 3.49 16.98 -7.26
C ASN A 179 3.00 16.09 -6.12
N ASP A 180 2.79 16.65 -4.93
CA ASP A 180 2.32 15.90 -3.78
C ASP A 180 0.80 15.83 -3.78
N ALA A 181 0.26 14.71 -3.31
CA ALA A 181 -1.16 14.49 -3.17
C ALA A 181 -1.50 14.21 -1.72
N GLU A 182 -2.32 15.09 -1.13
CA GLU A 182 -2.89 14.85 0.17
C GLU A 182 -3.87 13.69 0.10
N VAL A 183 -3.71 12.71 0.97
CA VAL A 183 -4.56 11.53 1.09
C VAL A 183 -5.49 11.65 2.29
N VAL A 184 -4.95 12.13 3.41
CA VAL A 184 -5.71 12.41 4.65
C VAL A 184 -5.31 13.79 5.17
N ALA A 185 -6.29 14.63 5.39
CA ALA A 185 -6.12 15.97 5.93
C ALA A 185 -6.50 16.04 7.40
N GLY A 186 -5.71 16.77 8.17
CA GLY A 186 -6.04 17.27 9.51
C GLY A 186 -6.44 18.75 9.49
N GLU A 187 -6.60 19.34 10.67
CA GLU A 187 -7.02 20.75 10.81
C GLU A 187 -6.00 21.77 10.26
N SER A 188 -4.72 21.43 10.31
CA SER A 188 -3.63 22.38 9.98
C SER A 188 -2.72 21.90 8.85
N GLY A 189 -3.02 20.77 8.24
CA GLY A 189 -2.24 20.22 7.13
C GLY A 189 -2.43 18.73 6.93
N PRO A 190 -1.66 18.14 6.03
CA PRO A 190 -1.75 16.73 5.71
C PRO A 190 -1.33 15.86 6.91
N LEU A 191 -2.08 14.79 7.15
CA LEU A 191 -1.75 13.70 8.07
C LEU A 191 -1.11 12.54 7.32
N ILE A 192 -1.63 12.27 6.10
CA ILE A 192 -1.05 11.30 5.17
C ILE A 192 -1.01 11.97 3.80
N TYR A 193 0.13 11.92 3.16
CA TYR A 193 0.30 12.41 1.80
C TYR A 193 1.30 11.54 1.03
N ARG A 194 1.25 11.61 -0.27
CA ARG A 194 2.21 10.95 -1.16
C ARG A 194 2.79 11.95 -2.15
N GLY A 195 4.00 11.71 -2.56
CA GLY A 195 4.69 12.60 -3.47
C GLY A 195 6.00 12.02 -3.98
N ILE A 196 6.90 12.92 -4.33
CA ILE A 196 8.28 12.57 -4.73
C ILE A 196 9.21 13.18 -3.70
N VAL A 197 10.16 12.38 -3.24
CA VAL A 197 11.17 12.85 -2.29
C VAL A 197 11.89 14.09 -2.85
N PRO A 198 12.02 15.18 -2.10
CA PRO A 198 12.70 16.38 -2.55
C PRO A 198 14.13 16.09 -3.05
N GLY A 199 14.39 16.37 -4.33
CA GLY A 199 15.68 16.07 -4.97
C GLY A 199 15.88 14.61 -5.39
N GLY A 200 14.89 13.75 -5.18
CA GLY A 200 14.84 12.36 -5.62
C GLY A 200 13.91 12.14 -6.80
N SER A 201 13.85 10.91 -7.27
CA SER A 201 12.93 10.44 -8.32
C SER A 201 11.94 9.39 -7.82
N GLU A 202 12.16 8.87 -6.61
CA GLU A 202 11.36 7.79 -6.05
C GLU A 202 10.11 8.31 -5.34
N PRO A 203 8.98 7.58 -5.40
CA PRO A 203 7.76 7.92 -4.70
C PRO A 203 7.90 7.78 -3.19
N MET A 204 7.17 8.62 -2.45
CA MET A 204 7.08 8.56 -1.00
C MET A 204 5.62 8.64 -0.51
N VAL A 205 5.41 8.14 0.70
CA VAL A 205 4.18 8.26 1.49
C VAL A 205 4.53 8.62 2.93
#